data_b42d7a95e9065ce63e906a8e45050cb9
#
_entry.id   b42d7a95e9065ce63e906a8e45050cb9
#
_cell.length_a   1.000
_cell.length_b   1.000
_cell.length_c   1.000
_cell.angle_alpha   90.00
_cell.angle_beta   90.00
_cell.angle_gamma   90.00
#
_symmetry.space_group_name_H-M   'P 1'
#
loop_
_entity.id
_entity.type
_entity.pdbx_description
1 polymer ?
#
loop_
_entity_poly.entity_id
_entity_poly.type
_entity_poly.pdbx_seq_one_letter_code
_entity_poly.pdbx_strand_id
1 'polypeptide(L)'
;MSKSSLDYSELSGLQLFLSYLQLQEKTPELENCFEIVKKRVEEFATTATALEQKYNRFSIIRLLSFIVGIAVIILAFTYSALVGCLILFSLLLAFAKFIFWHQQILKEKEHYEALTAINQAEIDIANGNYSTFPNGKQYLDLSHPYAIDLDIFGNYSIFQYFNRTATNIGQKTFANYLLAPAEKSEILARQAAGKDLKNRLEWRQNFQAIGHNSEENEDDIRRLLNWLNDEPILLNNKVLRLLKVGLPLIFLASVATIYFGIPYQFSIMVFFLNLFVLGRKLKQVNDTHEKTSKAADILGNYARLIEHIEKEDFEAQKLKVLKQRLFISDRSASKSMNSLAFIIHQLNARFNIFAIILNGAFLWDWHWILKLEKWKAEMQTKLPEWFDILQEFDAMITLGTWQYNHDDWSMPTIDEEFTGLEGIELGH
;
A
#
# COMPACT_ATOMS: atom_id res chain seq x y z
N MET A 1 52.94 -15.25 -6.96
CA MET A 1 51.48 -15.21 -6.90
C MET A 1 51.02 -14.34 -8.06
N SER A 2 50.40 -14.98 -9.06
CA SER A 2 50.04 -14.39 -10.37
C SER A 2 48.85 -13.46 -10.16
N LYS A 3 49.02 -12.17 -10.46
CA LYS A 3 47.88 -11.25 -10.68
C LYS A 3 47.21 -11.69 -11.99
N SER A 4 46.01 -12.27 -11.90
CA SER A 4 45.14 -12.46 -13.04
C SER A 4 44.72 -11.07 -13.54
N SER A 5 45.20 -10.66 -14.69
CA SER A 5 44.69 -9.50 -15.42
C SER A 5 43.24 -9.81 -15.82
N LEU A 6 42.28 -9.15 -15.19
CA LEU A 6 40.90 -9.12 -15.66
C LEU A 6 40.90 -8.45 -17.06
N ASP A 7 40.34 -9.15 -18.03
CA ASP A 7 40.14 -8.62 -19.36
C ASP A 7 38.92 -7.68 -19.36
N TYR A 8 39.17 -6.38 -19.44
CA TYR A 8 38.16 -5.32 -19.39
C TYR A 8 37.45 -5.06 -20.72
N SER A 9 37.76 -5.84 -21.76
CA SER A 9 37.31 -5.54 -23.15
C SER A 9 35.82 -5.85 -23.41
N GLU A 10 35.14 -6.57 -22.49
CA GLU A 10 33.71 -6.95 -22.63
C GLU A 10 32.76 -6.27 -21.62
N LEU A 11 33.25 -5.37 -20.78
CA LEU A 11 32.42 -4.69 -19.78
C LEU A 11 31.77 -3.43 -20.38
N SER A 12 30.45 -3.27 -20.20
CA SER A 12 29.75 -2.01 -20.51
C SER A 12 30.38 -0.85 -19.71
N GLY A 13 30.28 0.39 -20.20
CA GLY A 13 30.82 1.56 -19.51
C GLY A 13 30.39 1.67 -18.05
N LEU A 14 29.17 1.21 -17.73
CA LEU A 14 28.64 1.17 -16.37
C LEU A 14 29.28 0.06 -15.50
N GLN A 15 29.60 -1.09 -16.09
CA GLN A 15 30.29 -2.17 -15.36
C GLN A 15 31.74 -1.77 -15.03
N LEU A 16 32.40 -1.03 -15.91
CA LEU A 16 33.69 -0.40 -15.65
C LEU A 16 33.61 0.65 -14.54
N PHE A 17 32.59 1.48 -14.56
CA PHE A 17 32.31 2.48 -13.52
C PHE A 17 32.03 1.82 -12.16
N LEU A 18 31.26 0.74 -12.13
CA LEU A 18 30.95 0.00 -10.90
C LEU A 18 32.17 -0.81 -10.39
N SER A 19 32.99 -1.38 -11.28
CA SER A 19 34.26 -2.01 -10.87
C SER A 19 35.24 -0.98 -10.30
N TYR A 20 35.22 0.24 -10.81
CA TYR A 20 35.99 1.37 -10.28
C TYR A 20 35.49 1.80 -8.89
N LEU A 21 34.16 1.86 -8.68
CA LEU A 21 33.58 2.12 -7.37
C LEU A 21 33.91 1.04 -6.33
N GLN A 22 34.06 -0.22 -6.76
CA GLN A 22 34.52 -1.33 -5.91
C GLN A 22 36.01 -1.27 -5.58
N LEU A 23 36.83 -0.59 -6.41
CA LEU A 23 38.27 -0.44 -6.25
C LEU A 23 38.67 0.83 -5.48
N GLN A 24 37.77 1.80 -5.29
CA GLN A 24 38.01 2.92 -4.40
C GLN A 24 38.08 2.41 -2.96
N GLU A 25 39.13 2.78 -2.22
CA GLU A 25 39.14 2.67 -0.76
C GLU A 25 37.87 3.36 -0.25
N LYS A 26 37.00 2.59 0.44
CA LYS A 26 35.77 3.12 1.02
C LYS A 26 36.13 4.32 1.88
N THR A 27 35.52 5.46 1.59
CA THR A 27 35.70 6.62 2.47
C THR A 27 35.21 6.26 3.87
N PRO A 28 35.77 6.83 4.96
CA PRO A 28 35.33 6.54 6.34
C PRO A 28 33.83 6.74 6.57
N GLU A 29 33.22 7.61 5.81
CA GLU A 29 31.77 7.90 5.83
C GLU A 29 30.95 6.78 5.18
N LEU A 30 31.39 6.24 4.05
CA LEU A 30 30.81 5.06 3.40
C LEU A 30 30.91 3.81 4.26
N GLU A 31 32.05 3.61 4.95
CA GLU A 31 32.21 2.52 5.91
C GLU A 31 31.23 2.66 7.09
N ASN A 32 31.00 3.87 7.57
CA ASN A 32 30.06 4.14 8.65
C ASN A 32 28.61 3.85 8.24
N CYS A 33 28.18 4.30 7.05
CA CYS A 33 26.84 3.99 6.52
C CYS A 33 26.65 2.48 6.34
N PHE A 34 27.65 1.77 5.82
CA PHE A 34 27.59 0.33 5.61
C PHE A 34 27.50 -0.46 6.94
N GLU A 35 28.26 -0.06 7.97
CA GLU A 35 28.18 -0.66 9.29
C GLU A 35 26.83 -0.39 9.97
N ILE A 36 26.24 0.79 9.80
CA ILE A 36 24.88 1.10 10.27
C ILE A 36 23.88 0.15 9.64
N VAL A 37 23.94 -0.04 8.33
CA VAL A 37 23.00 -0.91 7.58
C VAL A 37 23.16 -2.37 8.03
N LYS A 38 24.38 -2.89 8.18
CA LYS A 38 24.63 -4.25 8.70
C LYS A 38 24.02 -4.46 10.08
N LYS A 39 24.27 -3.54 11.00
CA LYS A 39 23.71 -3.59 12.34
C LYS A 39 22.18 -3.61 12.32
N ARG A 40 21.56 -2.82 11.45
CA ARG A 40 20.09 -2.81 11.26
C ARG A 40 19.57 -4.14 10.74
N VAL A 41 20.28 -4.82 9.81
CA VAL A 41 19.89 -6.16 9.35
C VAL A 41 19.84 -7.14 10.53
N GLU A 42 20.89 -7.17 11.38
CA GLU A 42 20.94 -8.07 12.53
C GLU A 42 19.85 -7.78 13.56
N GLU A 43 19.62 -6.51 13.90
CA GLU A 43 18.59 -6.07 14.84
C GLU A 43 17.18 -6.42 14.35
N PHE A 44 16.88 -6.11 13.09
CA PHE A 44 15.56 -6.36 12.52
C PHE A 44 15.29 -7.85 12.29
N ALA A 45 16.30 -8.62 11.82
CA ALA A 45 16.18 -10.07 11.67
C ALA A 45 15.94 -10.76 13.02
N THR A 46 16.64 -10.32 14.07
CA THR A 46 16.44 -10.83 15.43
C THR A 46 15.02 -10.55 15.92
N THR A 47 14.52 -9.33 15.68
CA THR A 47 13.16 -8.92 16.07
C THR A 47 12.12 -9.70 15.27
N ALA A 48 12.30 -9.86 13.96
CA ALA A 48 11.42 -10.65 13.10
C ALA A 48 11.33 -12.11 13.58
N THR A 49 12.46 -12.73 13.90
CA THR A 49 12.53 -14.10 14.44
C THR A 49 11.80 -14.24 15.77
N ALA A 50 11.94 -13.26 16.67
CA ALA A 50 11.22 -13.25 17.94
C ALA A 50 9.69 -13.12 17.74
N LEU A 51 9.27 -12.29 16.80
CA LEU A 51 7.86 -12.13 16.42
C LEU A 51 7.32 -13.39 15.75
N GLU A 52 8.09 -14.09 14.93
CA GLU A 52 7.72 -15.38 14.34
C GLU A 52 7.47 -16.44 15.41
N GLN A 53 8.37 -16.56 16.39
CA GLN A 53 8.17 -17.47 17.52
C GLN A 53 6.90 -17.12 18.31
N LYS A 54 6.64 -15.83 18.53
CA LYS A 54 5.43 -15.33 19.19
C LYS A 54 4.19 -15.68 18.36
N TYR A 55 4.21 -15.44 17.03
CA TYR A 55 3.14 -15.79 16.12
C TYR A 55 2.79 -17.29 16.16
N ASN A 56 3.82 -18.16 16.09
CA ASN A 56 3.66 -19.60 16.15
C ASN A 56 3.07 -20.09 17.48
N ARG A 57 3.52 -19.52 18.63
CA ARG A 57 2.94 -19.81 19.94
C ARG A 57 1.47 -19.40 20.00
N PHE A 58 1.12 -18.22 19.52
CA PHE A 58 -0.27 -17.75 19.45
C PHE A 58 -1.13 -18.64 18.54
N SER A 59 -0.59 -19.16 17.43
CA SER A 59 -1.29 -20.09 16.55
C SER A 59 -1.69 -21.38 17.28
N ILE A 60 -0.78 -21.95 18.07
CA ILE A 60 -1.05 -23.15 18.90
C ILE A 60 -2.09 -22.84 19.98
N ILE A 61 -1.94 -21.74 20.70
CA ILE A 61 -2.90 -21.32 21.74
C ILE A 61 -4.29 -21.14 21.12
N ARG A 62 -4.38 -20.54 19.91
CA ARG A 62 -5.66 -20.38 19.18
C ARG A 62 -6.33 -21.72 18.90
N LEU A 63 -5.55 -22.71 18.41
CA LEU A 63 -6.08 -24.02 18.11
C LEU A 63 -6.59 -24.74 19.40
N LEU A 64 -5.80 -24.69 20.46
CA LEU A 64 -6.18 -25.30 21.73
C LEU A 64 -7.41 -24.61 22.36
N SER A 65 -7.45 -23.27 22.33
CA SER A 65 -8.60 -22.52 22.85
C SER A 65 -9.87 -22.78 22.06
N PHE A 66 -9.78 -23.01 20.75
CA PHE A 66 -10.92 -23.39 19.90
C PHE A 66 -11.47 -24.77 20.30
N ILE A 67 -10.60 -25.78 20.46
CA ILE A 67 -11.00 -27.14 20.86
C ILE A 67 -11.66 -27.13 22.25
N VAL A 68 -11.03 -26.46 23.22
CA VAL A 68 -11.57 -26.31 24.57
C VAL A 68 -12.91 -25.55 24.56
N GLY A 69 -12.97 -24.48 23.74
CA GLY A 69 -14.19 -23.69 23.57
C GLY A 69 -15.39 -24.53 23.08
N ILE A 70 -15.17 -25.41 22.10
CA ILE A 70 -16.22 -26.34 21.62
C ILE A 70 -16.70 -27.26 22.76
N ALA A 71 -15.77 -27.85 23.52
CA ALA A 71 -16.14 -28.71 24.63
C ALA A 71 -16.97 -27.97 25.69
N VAL A 72 -16.58 -26.75 26.04
CA VAL A 72 -17.30 -25.89 26.98
C VAL A 72 -18.71 -25.54 26.46
N ILE A 73 -18.86 -25.24 25.17
CA ILE A 73 -20.16 -24.95 24.55
C ILE A 73 -21.06 -26.17 24.63
N ILE A 74 -20.57 -27.37 24.27
CA ILE A 74 -21.36 -28.62 24.35
C ILE A 74 -21.84 -28.85 25.78
N LEU A 75 -20.96 -28.75 26.78
CA LEU A 75 -21.32 -28.90 28.19
C LEU A 75 -22.35 -27.84 28.66
N ALA A 76 -22.20 -26.61 28.20
CA ALA A 76 -23.14 -25.54 28.56
C ALA A 76 -24.56 -25.78 28.03
N PHE A 77 -24.69 -26.31 26.80
CA PHE A 77 -25.99 -26.67 26.23
C PHE A 77 -26.65 -27.86 26.92
N THR A 78 -25.87 -28.79 27.51
CA THR A 78 -26.48 -29.87 28.35
C THR A 78 -27.11 -29.35 29.63
N TYR A 79 -26.61 -28.20 30.15
CA TYR A 79 -27.14 -27.58 31.35
C TYR A 79 -28.39 -26.72 31.08
N SER A 80 -28.29 -25.77 30.13
CA SER A 80 -29.41 -24.91 29.72
C SER A 80 -29.12 -24.27 28.37
N ALA A 81 -30.15 -24.17 27.52
CA ALA A 81 -30.02 -23.49 26.20
C ALA A 81 -29.61 -22.01 26.34
N LEU A 82 -30.12 -21.32 27.36
CA LEU A 82 -29.78 -19.92 27.63
C LEU A 82 -28.31 -19.77 28.01
N VAL A 83 -27.80 -20.62 28.91
CA VAL A 83 -26.40 -20.64 29.33
C VAL A 83 -25.50 -20.98 28.14
N GLY A 84 -25.89 -21.98 27.33
CA GLY A 84 -25.18 -22.35 26.12
C GLY A 84 -25.05 -21.19 25.13
N CYS A 85 -26.13 -20.46 24.86
CA CYS A 85 -26.13 -19.28 24.00
C CYS A 85 -25.24 -18.14 24.53
N LEU A 86 -25.26 -17.84 25.81
CA LEU A 86 -24.43 -16.80 26.43
C LEU A 86 -22.95 -17.15 26.36
N ILE A 87 -22.59 -18.41 26.64
CA ILE A 87 -21.20 -18.87 26.55
C ILE A 87 -20.72 -18.86 25.09
N LEU A 88 -21.52 -19.35 24.14
CA LEU A 88 -21.22 -19.29 22.72
C LEU A 88 -20.93 -17.85 22.28
N PHE A 89 -21.81 -16.91 22.62
CA PHE A 89 -21.62 -15.50 22.26
C PHE A 89 -20.35 -14.90 22.87
N SER A 90 -20.08 -15.19 24.15
CA SER A 90 -18.88 -14.71 24.86
C SER A 90 -17.60 -15.27 24.23
N LEU A 91 -17.59 -16.57 23.89
CA LEU A 91 -16.43 -17.21 23.23
C LEU A 91 -16.21 -16.71 21.82
N LEU A 92 -17.30 -16.42 21.07
CA LEU A 92 -17.15 -15.79 19.73
C LEU A 92 -16.48 -14.40 19.81
N LEU A 93 -16.88 -13.58 20.79
CA LEU A 93 -16.24 -12.26 20.99
C LEU A 93 -14.78 -12.39 21.41
N ALA A 94 -14.48 -13.31 22.35
CA ALA A 94 -13.10 -13.58 22.78
C ALA A 94 -12.23 -14.08 21.62
N PHE A 95 -12.77 -14.99 20.80
CA PHE A 95 -12.05 -15.53 19.63
C PHE A 95 -11.82 -14.47 18.54
N ALA A 96 -12.80 -13.60 18.29
CA ALA A 96 -12.63 -12.48 17.36
C ALA A 96 -11.51 -11.52 17.82
N LYS A 97 -11.44 -11.19 19.12
CA LYS A 97 -10.35 -10.39 19.69
C LYS A 97 -8.99 -11.09 19.57
N PHE A 98 -8.97 -12.41 19.75
CA PHE A 98 -7.77 -13.21 19.63
C PHE A 98 -7.23 -13.23 18.17
N ILE A 99 -8.14 -13.39 17.19
CA ILE A 99 -7.80 -13.28 15.76
C ILE A 99 -7.19 -11.91 15.46
N PHE A 100 -7.79 -10.84 15.98
CA PHE A 100 -7.29 -9.47 15.78
C PHE A 100 -5.87 -9.31 16.32
N TRP A 101 -5.56 -9.79 17.53
CA TRP A 101 -4.19 -9.73 18.07
C TRP A 101 -3.21 -10.57 17.27
N HIS A 102 -3.61 -11.75 16.82
CA HIS A 102 -2.77 -12.60 15.98
C HIS A 102 -2.42 -11.94 14.64
N GLN A 103 -3.39 -11.24 14.03
CA GLN A 103 -3.15 -10.46 12.81
C GLN A 103 -2.22 -9.25 13.05
N GLN A 104 -2.28 -8.63 14.21
CA GLN A 104 -1.34 -7.55 14.54
C GLN A 104 0.10 -8.06 14.66
N ILE A 105 0.31 -9.21 15.32
CA ILE A 105 1.64 -9.82 15.42
C ILE A 105 2.18 -10.17 14.02
N LEU A 106 1.33 -10.68 13.14
CA LEU A 106 1.72 -10.98 11.74
C LEU A 106 2.19 -9.72 11.01
N LYS A 107 1.40 -8.64 11.07
CA LYS A 107 1.75 -7.38 10.43
C LYS A 107 3.05 -6.77 10.97
N GLU A 108 3.28 -6.88 12.27
CA GLU A 108 4.50 -6.42 12.90
C GLU A 108 5.71 -7.26 12.45
N LYS A 109 5.56 -8.59 12.36
CA LYS A 109 6.56 -9.51 11.81
C LYS A 109 6.91 -9.14 10.37
N GLU A 110 5.90 -9.04 9.50
CA GLU A 110 6.06 -8.68 8.08
C GLU A 110 6.77 -7.32 7.90
N HIS A 111 6.50 -6.37 8.79
CA HIS A 111 7.16 -5.07 8.78
C HIS A 111 8.66 -5.18 9.08
N TYR A 112 9.07 -5.94 10.11
CA TYR A 112 10.48 -6.14 10.42
C TYR A 112 11.20 -7.02 9.40
N GLU A 113 10.52 -7.98 8.78
CA GLU A 113 11.06 -8.75 7.65
C GLU A 113 11.33 -7.82 6.44
N ALA A 114 10.41 -6.90 6.14
CA ALA A 114 10.61 -5.90 5.10
C ALA A 114 11.78 -4.96 5.40
N LEU A 115 11.90 -4.47 6.65
CA LEU A 115 13.06 -3.66 7.06
C LEU A 115 14.38 -4.42 6.94
N THR A 116 14.39 -5.71 7.27
CA THR A 116 15.55 -6.59 7.07
C THR A 116 15.90 -6.69 5.59
N ALA A 117 14.92 -6.96 4.74
CA ALA A 117 15.12 -7.09 3.29
C ALA A 117 15.62 -5.78 2.65
N ILE A 118 15.09 -4.62 3.06
CA ILE A 118 15.50 -3.30 2.58
C ILE A 118 16.97 -3.03 2.92
N ASN A 119 17.38 -3.30 4.16
CA ASN A 119 18.77 -3.11 4.57
C ASN A 119 19.71 -4.14 3.92
N GLN A 120 19.26 -5.39 3.75
CA GLN A 120 20.04 -6.40 3.03
C GLN A 120 20.23 -6.01 1.55
N ALA A 121 19.20 -5.44 0.92
CA ALA A 121 19.29 -4.94 -0.45
C ALA A 121 20.38 -3.85 -0.61
N GLU A 122 20.55 -2.95 0.35
CA GLU A 122 21.64 -1.95 0.32
C GLU A 122 23.02 -2.60 0.43
N ILE A 123 23.16 -3.66 1.23
CA ILE A 123 24.40 -4.45 1.32
C ILE A 123 24.69 -5.15 -0.01
N ASP A 124 23.66 -5.76 -0.63
CA ASP A 124 23.80 -6.47 -1.89
C ASP A 124 24.22 -5.52 -3.03
N ILE A 125 23.63 -4.32 -3.08
CA ILE A 125 23.99 -3.29 -4.05
C ILE A 125 25.43 -2.83 -3.83
N ALA A 126 25.84 -2.54 -2.60
CA ALA A 126 27.20 -2.14 -2.28
C ALA A 126 28.25 -3.21 -2.64
N ASN A 127 27.83 -4.47 -2.74
CA ASN A 127 28.67 -5.59 -3.19
C ASN A 127 28.51 -5.89 -4.70
N GLY A 128 27.75 -5.10 -5.46
CA GLY A 128 27.50 -5.30 -6.89
C GLY A 128 26.45 -6.37 -7.21
N ASN A 129 25.73 -6.89 -6.22
CA ASN A 129 24.75 -7.97 -6.36
C ASN A 129 23.32 -7.44 -6.50
N TYR A 130 23.00 -6.72 -7.58
CA TYR A 130 21.67 -6.13 -7.78
C TYR A 130 20.95 -6.60 -9.06
N SER A 131 21.45 -7.63 -9.71
CA SER A 131 20.86 -8.19 -10.96
C SER A 131 19.42 -8.68 -10.81
N THR A 132 18.97 -9.00 -9.60
CA THR A 132 17.61 -9.47 -9.30
C THR A 132 16.61 -8.34 -9.02
N PHE A 133 17.09 -7.10 -8.88
CA PHE A 133 16.20 -5.96 -8.64
C PHE A 133 15.44 -5.53 -9.88
N PRO A 134 14.29 -4.82 -9.74
CA PRO A 134 13.54 -4.31 -10.86
C PRO A 134 14.41 -3.46 -11.80
N ASN A 135 14.53 -3.87 -13.06
CA ASN A 135 15.43 -3.26 -14.01
C ASN A 135 14.78 -2.19 -14.92
N GLY A 136 13.49 -1.92 -14.72
CA GLY A 136 12.77 -0.86 -15.46
C GLY A 136 12.59 -1.13 -16.95
N LYS A 137 12.85 -2.34 -17.45
CA LYS A 137 12.77 -2.67 -18.89
C LYS A 137 11.42 -2.33 -19.52
N GLN A 138 10.33 -2.36 -18.72
CA GLN A 138 8.98 -1.98 -19.14
C GLN A 138 8.84 -0.49 -19.50
N TYR A 139 9.78 0.37 -19.09
CA TYR A 139 9.81 1.80 -19.40
C TYR A 139 10.75 2.16 -20.55
N LEU A 140 11.45 1.16 -21.12
CA LEU A 140 12.39 1.38 -22.20
C LEU A 140 11.64 1.67 -23.50
N ASP A 141 11.84 2.87 -24.02
CA ASP A 141 11.46 3.27 -25.37
C ASP A 141 12.74 3.32 -26.26
N LEU A 142 12.78 2.46 -27.27
CA LEU A 142 13.92 2.38 -28.19
C LEU A 142 14.08 3.64 -29.06
N SER A 143 13.05 4.47 -29.17
CA SER A 143 13.11 5.75 -29.91
C SER A 143 13.56 6.94 -29.05
N HIS A 144 13.75 6.71 -27.73
CA HIS A 144 14.17 7.78 -26.82
C HIS A 144 15.59 8.25 -27.09
N PRO A 145 15.86 9.59 -27.11
CA PRO A 145 17.10 10.16 -27.60
C PRO A 145 18.38 9.71 -26.89
N TYR A 146 18.31 9.27 -25.62
CA TYR A 146 19.48 8.92 -24.82
C TYR A 146 19.28 7.70 -23.89
N ALA A 147 18.09 7.11 -23.81
CA ALA A 147 17.82 6.06 -22.82
C ALA A 147 18.66 4.81 -23.03
N ILE A 148 18.97 4.46 -24.28
CA ILE A 148 19.83 3.33 -24.65
C ILE A 148 21.29 3.70 -24.39
N ASP A 149 21.73 4.84 -24.88
CA ASP A 149 23.15 5.25 -24.84
C ASP A 149 23.67 5.44 -23.40
N LEU A 150 22.77 5.78 -22.47
CA LEU A 150 23.08 5.95 -21.05
C LEU A 150 22.73 4.74 -20.20
N ASP A 151 22.35 3.60 -20.79
CA ASP A 151 21.93 2.40 -20.04
C ASP A 151 20.93 2.70 -18.93
N ILE A 152 19.89 3.51 -19.23
CA ILE A 152 18.93 3.96 -18.20
C ILE A 152 18.10 2.80 -17.68
N PHE A 153 17.66 1.87 -18.55
CA PHE A 153 16.84 0.72 -18.22
C PHE A 153 17.46 -0.59 -18.71
N GLY A 154 17.15 -1.66 -18.02
CA GLY A 154 17.65 -3.00 -18.34
C GLY A 154 18.57 -3.55 -17.24
N ASN A 155 19.26 -4.65 -17.53
CA ASN A 155 20.14 -5.27 -16.55
C ASN A 155 21.38 -4.38 -16.33
N TYR A 156 21.73 -4.20 -15.06
CA TYR A 156 22.83 -3.36 -14.59
C TYR A 156 22.70 -1.88 -14.97
N SER A 157 21.48 -1.42 -15.21
CA SER A 157 21.16 -0.04 -15.61
C SER A 157 21.20 0.93 -14.44
N ILE A 158 21.17 2.23 -14.78
CA ILE A 158 21.02 3.33 -13.81
C ILE A 158 19.76 3.14 -12.98
N PHE A 159 18.63 2.84 -13.63
CA PHE A 159 17.38 2.60 -12.93
C PHE A 159 17.49 1.44 -11.93
N GLN A 160 18.04 0.30 -12.32
CA GLN A 160 18.17 -0.86 -11.46
C GLN A 160 19.05 -0.60 -10.24
N TYR A 161 20.10 0.18 -10.41
CA TYR A 161 21.02 0.55 -9.33
C TYR A 161 20.40 1.53 -8.33
N PHE A 162 19.68 2.55 -8.83
CA PHE A 162 19.19 3.65 -7.99
C PHE A 162 17.77 3.48 -7.47
N ASN A 163 16.90 2.70 -8.11
CA ASN A 163 15.50 2.61 -7.74
C ASN A 163 15.29 2.08 -6.31
N ARG A 164 14.68 2.89 -5.46
CA ARG A 164 14.32 2.57 -4.06
C ARG A 164 12.84 2.85 -3.78
N THR A 165 12.03 2.93 -4.83
CA THR A 165 10.61 3.18 -4.69
C THR A 165 9.90 1.98 -4.06
N ALA A 166 8.90 2.26 -3.24
CA ALA A 166 8.10 1.27 -2.52
C ALA A 166 6.82 0.87 -3.28
N THR A 167 6.44 1.64 -4.31
CA THR A 167 5.19 1.46 -5.07
C THR A 167 5.43 1.45 -6.57
N ASN A 168 4.55 0.77 -7.34
CA ASN A 168 4.64 0.78 -8.81
C ASN A 168 4.42 2.18 -9.40
N ILE A 169 3.54 3.00 -8.78
CA ILE A 169 3.32 4.38 -9.23
C ILE A 169 4.55 5.26 -8.98
N GLY A 170 5.22 5.09 -7.83
CA GLY A 170 6.49 5.76 -7.52
C GLY A 170 7.61 5.32 -8.47
N GLN A 171 7.68 4.02 -8.78
CA GLN A 171 8.63 3.46 -9.73
C GLN A 171 8.49 4.11 -11.12
N LYS A 172 7.26 4.25 -11.59
CA LYS A 172 6.96 4.93 -12.87
C LYS A 172 7.37 6.40 -12.83
N THR A 173 7.13 7.09 -11.73
CA THR A 173 7.51 8.49 -11.55
C THR A 173 9.03 8.64 -11.52
N PHE A 174 9.74 7.75 -10.85
CA PHE A 174 11.21 7.74 -10.87
C PHE A 174 11.75 7.45 -12.28
N ALA A 175 11.16 6.52 -13.02
CA ALA A 175 11.51 6.30 -14.44
C ALA A 175 11.32 7.57 -15.29
N ASN A 176 10.23 8.31 -15.07
CA ASN A 176 10.00 9.58 -15.77
C ASN A 176 11.03 10.66 -15.39
N TYR A 177 11.55 10.66 -14.15
CA TYR A 177 12.65 11.56 -13.79
C TYR A 177 13.92 11.32 -14.60
N LEU A 178 14.16 10.07 -15.00
CA LEU A 178 15.31 9.69 -15.81
C LEU A 178 15.09 9.93 -17.30
N LEU A 179 13.83 9.94 -17.77
CA LEU A 179 13.48 10.10 -19.18
C LEU A 179 13.25 11.55 -19.62
N ALA A 180 12.91 12.45 -18.72
CA ALA A 180 12.54 13.81 -19.08
C ALA A 180 13.41 14.84 -18.34
N PRO A 181 13.94 15.85 -19.07
CA PRO A 181 14.61 16.97 -18.44
C PRO A 181 13.59 17.75 -17.60
N ALA A 182 14.04 18.30 -16.49
CA ALA A 182 13.23 19.14 -15.62
C ALA A 182 13.73 20.59 -15.67
N GLU A 183 12.81 21.53 -15.40
CA GLU A 183 13.15 22.93 -15.21
C GLU A 183 14.09 23.13 -14.00
N LYS A 184 14.97 24.14 -14.05
CA LYS A 184 15.94 24.43 -12.98
C LYS A 184 15.29 24.50 -11.60
N SER A 185 14.15 25.17 -11.49
CA SER A 185 13.38 25.29 -10.24
C SER A 185 12.96 23.94 -9.65
N GLU A 186 12.56 23.01 -10.53
CA GLU A 186 12.17 21.66 -10.15
C GLU A 186 13.40 20.82 -9.75
N ILE A 187 14.51 20.93 -10.47
CA ILE A 187 15.77 20.25 -10.12
C ILE A 187 16.22 20.67 -8.71
N LEU A 188 16.28 21.98 -8.46
CA LEU A 188 16.67 22.50 -7.14
C LEU A 188 15.69 22.07 -6.04
N ALA A 189 14.39 22.04 -6.32
CA ALA A 189 13.38 21.58 -5.39
C ALA A 189 13.53 20.09 -5.05
N ARG A 190 13.85 19.23 -6.05
CA ARG A 190 14.15 17.80 -5.83
C ARG A 190 15.46 17.59 -5.06
N GLN A 191 16.49 18.37 -5.34
CA GLN A 191 17.75 18.32 -4.59
C GLN A 191 17.54 18.68 -3.11
N ALA A 192 16.77 19.74 -2.84
CA ALA A 192 16.42 20.14 -1.46
C ALA A 192 15.56 19.08 -0.75
N ALA A 193 14.60 18.47 -1.45
CA ALA A 193 13.79 17.38 -0.93
C ALA A 193 14.64 16.14 -0.62
N GLY A 194 15.54 15.76 -1.52
CA GLY A 194 16.50 14.66 -1.30
C GLY A 194 17.38 14.91 -0.07
N LYS A 195 17.89 16.14 0.11
CA LYS A 195 18.69 16.54 1.27
C LYS A 195 17.92 16.44 2.59
N ASP A 196 16.66 16.85 2.63
CA ASP A 196 15.78 16.71 3.80
C ASP A 196 15.55 15.21 4.10
N LEU A 197 15.21 14.44 3.08
CA LEU A 197 14.96 12.99 3.22
C LEU A 197 16.24 12.18 3.54
N LYS A 198 17.42 12.63 3.11
CA LYS A 198 18.72 12.02 3.47
C LYS A 198 18.85 11.83 4.98
N ASN A 199 18.51 12.86 5.74
CA ASN A 199 18.66 12.87 7.20
C ASN A 199 17.58 12.05 7.94
N ARG A 200 16.62 11.44 7.23
CA ARG A 200 15.46 10.73 7.77
C ARG A 200 15.51 9.24 7.45
N LEU A 201 16.64 8.57 7.75
CA LEU A 201 16.85 7.16 7.41
C LEU A 201 15.73 6.26 7.91
N GLU A 202 15.36 6.37 9.19
CA GLU A 202 14.30 5.55 9.79
C GLU A 202 12.95 5.80 9.14
N TRP A 203 12.60 7.06 8.88
CA TRP A 203 11.35 7.42 8.22
C TRP A 203 11.27 6.83 6.81
N ARG A 204 12.35 6.98 6.00
CA ARG A 204 12.40 6.42 4.64
C ARG A 204 12.27 4.90 4.62
N GLN A 205 13.00 4.20 5.49
CA GLN A 205 12.94 2.74 5.57
C GLN A 205 11.57 2.24 6.04
N ASN A 206 10.92 2.94 6.99
CA ASN A 206 9.55 2.62 7.40
C ASN A 206 8.54 2.85 6.26
N PHE A 207 8.69 3.92 5.47
CA PHE A 207 7.87 4.13 4.27
C PHE A 207 8.03 2.98 3.28
N GLN A 208 9.27 2.60 2.96
CA GLN A 208 9.57 1.47 2.07
C GLN A 208 8.99 0.15 2.62
N ALA A 209 9.12 -0.10 3.92
CA ALA A 209 8.60 -1.32 4.55
C ALA A 209 7.05 -1.39 4.52
N ILE A 210 6.36 -0.25 4.65
CA ILE A 210 4.90 -0.18 4.49
C ILE A 210 4.50 -0.58 3.07
N GLY A 211 5.24 -0.14 2.04
CA GLY A 211 4.96 -0.45 0.64
C GLY A 211 5.43 -1.83 0.18
N HIS A 212 6.43 -2.41 0.82
CA HIS A 212 7.14 -3.61 0.37
C HIS A 212 6.24 -4.83 0.09
N ASN A 213 5.20 -5.05 0.89
CA ASN A 213 4.29 -6.19 0.79
C ASN A 213 3.01 -5.88 0.01
N SER A 214 3.00 -4.82 -0.79
CA SER A 214 1.84 -4.44 -1.60
C SER A 214 1.88 -5.18 -2.94
N GLU A 215 0.95 -6.11 -3.15
CA GLU A 215 0.69 -6.67 -4.48
C GLU A 215 -0.07 -5.63 -5.32
N GLU A 216 0.66 -4.73 -5.95
CA GLU A 216 0.09 -3.70 -6.79
C GLU A 216 -0.12 -4.20 -8.23
N ASN A 217 -1.34 -4.04 -8.73
CA ASN A 217 -1.67 -4.25 -10.13
C ASN A 217 -2.15 -2.92 -10.73
N GLU A 218 -1.44 -2.41 -11.73
CA GLU A 218 -1.81 -1.16 -12.42
C GLU A 218 -3.22 -1.23 -13.02
N ASP A 219 -3.66 -2.40 -13.47
CA ASP A 219 -5.00 -2.59 -14.03
C ASP A 219 -6.08 -2.39 -12.97
N ASP A 220 -5.83 -2.76 -11.73
CA ASP A 220 -6.79 -2.59 -10.64
C ASP A 220 -6.93 -1.12 -10.24
N ILE A 221 -5.81 -0.39 -10.20
CA ILE A 221 -5.80 1.07 -9.99
C ILE A 221 -6.52 1.78 -11.16
N ARG A 222 -6.21 1.40 -12.39
CA ARG A 222 -6.85 1.98 -13.58
C ARG A 222 -8.37 1.73 -13.59
N ARG A 223 -8.82 0.52 -13.23
CA ARG A 223 -10.26 0.21 -13.09
C ARG A 223 -10.93 1.05 -12.02
N LEU A 224 -10.28 1.23 -10.87
CA LEU A 224 -10.77 2.10 -9.81
C LEU A 224 -10.90 3.55 -10.26
N LEU A 225 -9.88 4.10 -10.93
CA LEU A 225 -9.91 5.47 -11.43
C LEU A 225 -10.98 5.66 -12.53
N ASN A 226 -11.16 4.68 -13.41
CA ASN A 226 -12.24 4.71 -14.41
C ASN A 226 -13.63 4.68 -13.75
N TRP A 227 -13.80 3.89 -12.67
CA TRP A 227 -15.04 3.84 -11.92
C TRP A 227 -15.44 5.21 -11.33
N LEU A 228 -14.49 6.09 -11.03
CA LEU A 228 -14.79 7.45 -10.54
C LEU A 228 -15.67 8.25 -11.53
N ASN A 229 -15.64 7.92 -12.83
CA ASN A 229 -16.42 8.59 -13.87
C ASN A 229 -17.76 7.91 -14.15
N ASP A 230 -18.06 6.76 -13.53
CA ASP A 230 -19.34 6.05 -13.74
C ASP A 230 -20.51 6.83 -13.12
N GLU A 231 -21.70 6.67 -13.70
CA GLU A 231 -22.93 7.25 -13.13
C GLU A 231 -23.35 6.54 -11.83
N PRO A 232 -23.85 7.28 -10.82
CA PRO A 232 -24.33 6.68 -9.58
C PRO A 232 -25.63 5.90 -9.78
N ILE A 233 -25.78 4.77 -9.09
CA ILE A 233 -26.92 3.84 -9.14
C ILE A 233 -28.05 4.31 -8.24
N LEU A 234 -27.74 4.68 -7.00
CA LEU A 234 -28.68 4.98 -5.92
C LEU A 234 -28.74 6.46 -5.57
N LEU A 235 -27.63 7.18 -5.66
CA LEU A 235 -27.52 8.55 -5.13
C LEU A 235 -28.50 9.50 -5.80
N ASN A 236 -28.72 9.37 -7.12
CA ASN A 236 -29.62 10.23 -7.89
C ASN A 236 -31.08 9.73 -7.91
N ASN A 237 -31.38 8.54 -7.33
CA ASN A 237 -32.71 7.96 -7.35
C ASN A 237 -33.38 8.04 -5.96
N LYS A 238 -34.30 9.00 -5.78
CA LYS A 238 -35.03 9.22 -4.53
C LYS A 238 -35.82 8.00 -4.10
N VAL A 239 -36.44 7.26 -5.03
CA VAL A 239 -37.25 6.08 -4.75
C VAL A 239 -36.37 4.95 -4.18
N LEU A 240 -35.24 4.66 -4.82
CA LEU A 240 -34.33 3.61 -4.34
C LEU A 240 -33.75 3.94 -2.96
N ARG A 241 -33.47 5.23 -2.69
CA ARG A 241 -33.01 5.69 -1.37
C ARG A 241 -34.07 5.53 -0.29
N LEU A 242 -35.35 5.75 -0.63
CA LEU A 242 -36.47 5.53 0.28
C LEU A 242 -36.67 4.02 0.55
N LEU A 243 -36.68 3.20 -0.51
CA LEU A 243 -36.80 1.75 -0.40
C LEU A 243 -35.69 1.12 0.44
N LYS A 244 -34.46 1.62 0.33
CA LYS A 244 -33.33 1.15 1.15
C LYS A 244 -33.59 1.24 2.65
N VAL A 245 -34.38 2.21 3.11
CA VAL A 245 -34.73 2.38 4.52
C VAL A 245 -36.08 1.71 4.84
N GLY A 246 -37.06 1.90 3.97
CA GLY A 246 -38.40 1.41 4.18
C GLY A 246 -38.53 -0.10 4.20
N LEU A 247 -37.88 -0.80 3.26
CA LEU A 247 -37.98 -2.25 3.17
C LEU A 247 -37.38 -3.01 4.37
N PRO A 248 -36.20 -2.67 4.91
CA PRO A 248 -35.71 -3.24 6.17
C PRO A 248 -36.64 -2.98 7.35
N LEU A 249 -37.23 -1.79 7.46
CA LEU A 249 -38.22 -1.50 8.53
C LEU A 249 -39.45 -2.33 8.40
N ILE A 250 -39.96 -2.54 7.17
CA ILE A 250 -41.10 -3.44 6.91
C ILE A 250 -40.76 -4.88 7.31
N PHE A 251 -39.52 -5.34 6.98
CA PHE A 251 -39.05 -6.66 7.38
C PHE A 251 -39.02 -6.81 8.92
N LEU A 252 -38.41 -5.87 9.63
CA LEU A 252 -38.36 -5.89 11.10
C LEU A 252 -39.75 -5.85 11.71
N ALA A 253 -40.65 -5.01 11.18
CA ALA A 253 -42.05 -4.96 11.60
C ALA A 253 -42.75 -6.32 11.37
N SER A 254 -42.52 -6.97 10.20
CA SER A 254 -43.10 -8.27 9.89
C SER A 254 -42.61 -9.37 10.87
N VAL A 255 -41.34 -9.33 11.28
CA VAL A 255 -40.81 -10.25 12.30
C VAL A 255 -41.47 -9.99 13.65
N ALA A 256 -41.65 -8.72 14.03
CA ALA A 256 -42.32 -8.39 15.30
C ALA A 256 -43.79 -8.85 15.32
N THR A 257 -44.49 -8.93 14.18
CA THR A 257 -45.89 -9.42 14.15
C THR A 257 -46.04 -10.90 14.47
N ILE A 258 -44.94 -11.69 14.43
CA ILE A 258 -44.95 -13.11 14.87
C ILE A 258 -45.34 -13.21 16.34
N TYR A 259 -44.92 -12.25 17.16
CA TYR A 259 -45.29 -12.18 18.58
C TYR A 259 -46.82 -11.99 18.77
N PHE A 260 -47.49 -11.37 17.81
CA PHE A 260 -48.94 -11.16 17.84
C PHE A 260 -49.73 -12.27 17.12
N GLY A 261 -49.08 -13.42 16.83
CA GLY A 261 -49.74 -14.58 16.23
C GLY A 261 -49.88 -14.55 14.71
N ILE A 262 -49.26 -13.57 14.02
CA ILE A 262 -49.22 -13.55 12.55
C ILE A 262 -48.24 -14.62 12.08
N PRO A 263 -48.61 -15.44 11.05
CA PRO A 263 -47.76 -16.51 10.56
C PRO A 263 -46.42 -16.02 10.05
N TYR A 264 -45.32 -16.71 10.39
CA TYR A 264 -43.94 -16.36 9.97
C TYR A 264 -43.73 -16.31 8.45
N GLN A 265 -44.63 -16.95 7.65
CA GLN A 265 -44.66 -16.93 6.20
C GLN A 265 -44.70 -15.49 5.67
N PHE A 266 -45.37 -14.59 6.40
CA PHE A 266 -45.40 -13.16 6.02
C PHE A 266 -43.97 -12.53 6.05
N SER A 267 -43.19 -12.81 7.08
CA SER A 267 -41.81 -12.34 7.17
C SER A 267 -40.92 -12.95 6.09
N ILE A 268 -41.11 -14.22 5.73
CA ILE A 268 -40.44 -14.89 4.63
C ILE A 268 -40.82 -14.21 3.31
N MET A 269 -42.05 -13.85 3.06
CA MET A 269 -42.50 -13.17 1.88
C MET A 269 -41.81 -11.77 1.73
N VAL A 270 -41.73 -11.01 2.82
CA VAL A 270 -41.04 -9.71 2.85
C VAL A 270 -39.52 -9.88 2.58
N PHE A 271 -38.93 -10.94 3.16
CA PHE A 271 -37.52 -11.29 2.92
C PHE A 271 -37.24 -11.50 1.41
N PHE A 272 -38.04 -12.31 0.73
CA PHE A 272 -37.90 -12.55 -0.71
C PHE A 272 -38.25 -11.32 -1.55
N LEU A 273 -39.18 -10.47 -1.09
CA LEU A 273 -39.45 -9.18 -1.75
C LEU A 273 -38.21 -8.27 -1.73
N ASN A 274 -37.50 -8.22 -0.60
CA ASN A 274 -36.25 -7.47 -0.48
C ASN A 274 -35.19 -7.97 -1.48
N LEU A 275 -35.01 -9.31 -1.57
CA LEU A 275 -34.10 -9.91 -2.54
C LEU A 275 -34.51 -9.65 -3.99
N PHE A 276 -35.80 -9.68 -4.29
CA PHE A 276 -36.32 -9.36 -5.61
C PHE A 276 -36.04 -7.91 -6.01
N VAL A 277 -36.30 -6.96 -5.10
CA VAL A 277 -36.02 -5.52 -5.34
C VAL A 277 -34.52 -5.28 -5.51
N LEU A 278 -33.68 -5.92 -4.68
CA LEU A 278 -32.23 -5.87 -4.83
C LEU A 278 -31.77 -6.39 -6.21
N GLY A 279 -32.37 -7.51 -6.65
CA GLY A 279 -32.04 -8.18 -7.91
C GLY A 279 -32.20 -7.29 -9.16
N ARG A 280 -33.12 -6.30 -9.11
CA ARG A 280 -33.34 -5.36 -10.25
C ARG A 280 -32.11 -4.49 -10.56
N LYS A 281 -31.21 -4.29 -9.62
CA LYS A 281 -29.96 -3.51 -9.78
C LYS A 281 -28.70 -4.37 -9.64
N LEU A 282 -28.86 -5.70 -9.55
CA LEU A 282 -27.76 -6.62 -9.29
C LEU A 282 -26.60 -6.50 -10.29
N LYS A 283 -26.92 -6.34 -11.60
CA LYS A 283 -25.90 -6.17 -12.64
C LYS A 283 -25.03 -4.93 -12.36
N GLN A 284 -25.65 -3.79 -12.11
CA GLN A 284 -24.92 -2.54 -11.86
C GLN A 284 -24.07 -2.61 -10.58
N VAL A 285 -24.59 -3.27 -9.53
CA VAL A 285 -23.86 -3.51 -8.28
C VAL A 285 -22.67 -4.44 -8.52
N ASN A 286 -22.83 -5.49 -9.36
CA ASN A 286 -21.73 -6.39 -9.73
C ASN A 286 -20.64 -5.66 -10.53
N ASP A 287 -21.04 -4.86 -11.52
CA ASP A 287 -20.09 -4.07 -12.34
C ASP A 287 -19.27 -3.10 -11.46
N THR A 288 -19.93 -2.42 -10.51
CA THR A 288 -19.23 -1.55 -9.54
C THR A 288 -18.26 -2.35 -8.67
N HIS A 289 -18.73 -3.50 -8.16
CA HIS A 289 -17.88 -4.38 -7.35
C HIS A 289 -16.65 -4.89 -8.13
N GLU A 290 -16.83 -5.35 -9.36
CA GLU A 290 -15.73 -5.85 -10.20
C GLU A 290 -14.66 -4.76 -10.44
N LYS A 291 -15.07 -3.50 -10.64
CA LYS A 291 -14.15 -2.37 -10.86
C LYS A 291 -13.42 -1.94 -9.59
N THR A 292 -13.96 -2.21 -8.40
CA THR A 292 -13.42 -1.66 -7.14
C THR A 292 -12.82 -2.69 -6.20
N SER A 293 -13.27 -3.96 -6.25
CA SER A 293 -12.99 -4.98 -5.23
C SER A 293 -11.50 -5.25 -5.01
N LYS A 294 -10.72 -5.32 -6.08
CA LYS A 294 -9.29 -5.60 -6.02
C LYS A 294 -8.44 -4.41 -5.57
N ALA A 295 -8.98 -3.21 -5.67
CA ALA A 295 -8.27 -2.00 -5.26
C ALA A 295 -8.31 -1.77 -3.73
N ALA A 296 -9.12 -2.51 -2.98
CA ALA A 296 -9.30 -2.27 -1.54
C ALA A 296 -8.00 -2.41 -0.74
N ASP A 297 -7.21 -3.47 -1.01
CA ASP A 297 -5.94 -3.72 -0.30
C ASP A 297 -4.88 -2.70 -0.70
N ILE A 298 -4.81 -2.34 -2.00
CA ILE A 298 -3.92 -1.29 -2.52
C ILE A 298 -4.25 0.06 -1.85
N LEU A 299 -5.54 0.42 -1.79
CA LEU A 299 -6.00 1.65 -1.13
C LEU A 299 -5.66 1.66 0.36
N GLY A 300 -5.81 0.53 1.05
CA GLY A 300 -5.44 0.38 2.45
C GLY A 300 -3.94 0.56 2.66
N ASN A 301 -3.11 0.06 1.75
CA ASN A 301 -1.67 0.24 1.78
C ASN A 301 -1.28 1.70 1.50
N TYR A 302 -1.83 2.32 0.45
CA TYR A 302 -1.60 3.71 0.11
C TYR A 302 -2.06 4.66 1.23
N ALA A 303 -3.17 4.35 1.90
CA ALA A 303 -3.62 5.10 3.06
C ALA A 303 -2.59 5.09 4.20
N ARG A 304 -1.91 3.94 4.44
CA ARG A 304 -0.85 3.84 5.45
C ARG A 304 0.40 4.63 5.05
N LEU A 305 0.79 4.59 3.77
CA LEU A 305 1.90 5.39 3.23
C LEU A 305 1.61 6.89 3.37
N ILE A 306 0.40 7.31 2.99
CA ILE A 306 -0.04 8.71 3.14
C ILE A 306 -0.10 9.11 4.61
N GLU A 307 -0.61 8.25 5.50
CA GLU A 307 -0.62 8.53 6.95
C GLU A 307 0.81 8.72 7.49
N HIS A 308 1.77 7.98 6.99
CA HIS A 308 3.18 8.12 7.34
C HIS A 308 3.74 9.48 6.88
N ILE A 309 3.36 9.95 5.68
CA ILE A 309 3.69 11.30 5.18
C ILE A 309 2.99 12.39 6.04
N GLU A 310 1.70 12.21 6.36
CA GLU A 310 0.91 13.19 7.12
C GLU A 310 1.47 13.46 8.52
N LYS A 311 2.10 12.45 9.14
CA LYS A 311 2.66 12.54 10.51
C LYS A 311 4.04 13.19 10.59
N GLU A 312 4.76 13.27 9.47
CA GLU A 312 6.15 13.76 9.45
C GLU A 312 6.21 15.26 9.21
N ASP A 313 7.15 15.94 9.86
CA ASP A 313 7.40 17.37 9.65
C ASP A 313 8.66 17.54 8.77
N PHE A 314 8.44 17.93 7.52
CA PHE A 314 9.48 18.15 6.53
C PHE A 314 10.02 19.57 6.58
N GLU A 315 11.29 19.75 6.17
CA GLU A 315 11.94 21.07 6.06
C GLU A 315 11.88 21.62 4.63
N ALA A 316 12.05 20.74 3.62
CA ALA A 316 12.03 21.12 2.23
C ALA A 316 10.65 21.63 1.78
N GLN A 317 10.64 22.78 1.09
CA GLN A 317 9.39 23.44 0.67
C GLN A 317 8.51 22.55 -0.22
N LYS A 318 9.12 21.79 -1.16
CA LYS A 318 8.39 20.86 -2.05
C LYS A 318 7.63 19.81 -1.22
N LEU A 319 8.28 19.18 -0.24
CA LEU A 319 7.65 18.19 0.64
C LEU A 319 6.53 18.78 1.49
N LYS A 320 6.73 20.00 2.02
CA LYS A 320 5.69 20.73 2.78
C LYS A 320 4.45 20.99 1.94
N VAL A 321 4.62 21.49 0.73
CA VAL A 321 3.52 21.79 -0.19
C VAL A 321 2.75 20.52 -0.56
N LEU A 322 3.46 19.44 -0.90
CA LEU A 322 2.82 18.15 -1.20
C LEU A 322 2.04 17.62 0.01
N LYS A 323 2.65 17.65 1.21
CA LYS A 323 1.96 17.23 2.46
C LYS A 323 0.71 18.06 2.72
N GLN A 324 0.75 19.39 2.56
CA GLN A 324 -0.40 20.24 2.78
C GLN A 324 -1.59 19.89 1.89
N ARG A 325 -1.35 19.47 0.65
CA ARG A 325 -2.38 19.06 -0.31
C ARG A 325 -3.05 17.72 0.04
N LEU A 326 -2.50 16.95 0.99
CA LEU A 326 -3.14 15.74 1.54
C LEU A 326 -4.30 16.07 2.50
N PHE A 327 -4.47 17.31 2.88
CA PHE A 327 -5.53 17.75 3.78
C PHE A 327 -6.61 18.52 3.02
N ILE A 328 -7.88 18.16 3.23
CA ILE A 328 -9.04 18.88 2.72
C ILE A 328 -9.80 19.43 3.94
N SER A 329 -9.63 20.73 4.23
CA SER A 329 -10.12 21.32 5.47
C SER A 329 -9.55 20.49 6.66
N ASP A 330 -10.41 19.89 7.47
CA ASP A 330 -10.00 19.07 8.64
C ASP A 330 -9.91 17.55 8.35
N ARG A 331 -10.12 17.12 7.08
CA ARG A 331 -10.07 15.69 6.71
C ARG A 331 -8.74 15.33 6.08
N SER A 332 -8.07 14.29 6.60
CA SER A 332 -6.85 13.77 6.02
C SER A 332 -7.14 12.81 4.86
N ALA A 333 -6.24 12.76 3.87
CA ALA A 333 -6.32 11.86 2.74
C ALA A 333 -6.28 10.39 3.19
N SER A 334 -5.41 10.05 4.14
CA SER A 334 -5.28 8.70 4.69
C SER A 334 -6.59 8.18 5.28
N LYS A 335 -7.30 9.00 6.08
CA LYS A 335 -8.61 8.62 6.65
C LYS A 335 -9.67 8.44 5.57
N SER A 336 -9.67 9.30 4.55
CA SER A 336 -10.61 9.21 3.44
C SER A 336 -10.37 7.96 2.60
N MET A 337 -9.11 7.60 2.31
CA MET A 337 -8.75 6.38 1.58
C MET A 337 -9.04 5.12 2.40
N ASN A 338 -8.74 5.11 3.69
CA ASN A 338 -9.13 4.01 4.58
C ASN A 338 -10.64 3.81 4.64
N SER A 339 -11.42 4.90 4.62
CA SER A 339 -12.89 4.81 4.53
C SER A 339 -13.35 4.16 3.23
N LEU A 340 -12.72 4.50 2.10
CA LEU A 340 -13.01 3.87 0.80
C LEU A 340 -12.67 2.37 0.83
N ALA A 341 -11.45 2.02 1.25
CA ALA A 341 -11.02 0.64 1.40
C ALA A 341 -12.00 -0.18 2.26
N PHE A 342 -12.39 0.37 3.41
CA PHE A 342 -13.37 -0.26 4.30
C PHE A 342 -14.72 -0.48 3.62
N ILE A 343 -15.26 0.52 2.90
CA ILE A 343 -16.53 0.40 2.17
C ILE A 343 -16.45 -0.73 1.13
N ILE A 344 -15.34 -0.81 0.38
CA ILE A 344 -15.14 -1.85 -0.63
C ILE A 344 -15.01 -3.23 0.03
N HIS A 345 -14.31 -3.36 1.15
CA HIS A 345 -14.23 -4.62 1.92
C HIS A 345 -15.61 -5.09 2.38
N GLN A 346 -16.52 -4.18 2.80
CA GLN A 346 -17.88 -4.54 3.17
C GLN A 346 -18.70 -5.03 1.95
N LEU A 347 -18.43 -4.48 0.74
CA LEU A 347 -19.03 -4.99 -0.49
C LEU A 347 -18.46 -6.36 -0.88
N ASN A 348 -17.18 -6.63 -0.60
CA ASN A 348 -16.56 -7.94 -0.86
C ASN A 348 -17.20 -9.06 -0.02
N ALA A 349 -17.75 -8.74 1.18
CA ALA A 349 -18.45 -9.69 2.03
C ALA A 349 -19.73 -10.26 1.40
N ARG A 350 -20.24 -9.69 0.30
CA ARG A 350 -21.45 -10.14 -0.41
C ARG A 350 -21.39 -11.58 -0.96
N PHE A 351 -20.21 -12.14 -1.13
CA PHE A 351 -20.00 -13.51 -1.59
C PHE A 351 -20.04 -14.55 -0.44
N ASN A 352 -20.20 -14.08 0.81
CA ASN A 352 -20.36 -14.95 1.94
C ASN A 352 -21.84 -15.43 2.04
N ILE A 353 -22.06 -16.64 2.52
CA ILE A 353 -23.42 -17.20 2.72
C ILE A 353 -24.32 -16.29 3.60
N PHE A 354 -23.73 -15.57 4.54
CA PHE A 354 -24.43 -14.60 5.38
C PHE A 354 -24.93 -13.36 4.61
N ALA A 355 -24.36 -13.09 3.44
CA ALA A 355 -24.77 -11.94 2.64
C ALA A 355 -26.21 -12.07 2.13
N ILE A 356 -26.68 -13.28 1.83
CA ILE A 356 -28.09 -13.53 1.44
C ILE A 356 -29.02 -13.11 2.57
N ILE A 357 -28.68 -13.47 3.81
CA ILE A 357 -29.47 -13.11 5.01
C ILE A 357 -29.43 -11.60 5.22
N LEU A 358 -28.24 -10.98 5.15
CA LEU A 358 -28.09 -9.54 5.33
C LEU A 358 -28.81 -8.74 4.22
N ASN A 359 -28.79 -9.23 2.99
CA ASN A 359 -29.50 -8.60 1.88
C ASN A 359 -31.00 -8.75 1.96
N GLY A 360 -31.48 -9.95 2.30
CA GLY A 360 -32.93 -10.20 2.50
C GLY A 360 -33.53 -9.43 3.68
N ALA A 361 -32.76 -9.26 4.75
CA ALA A 361 -33.19 -8.53 5.94
C ALA A 361 -32.97 -7.00 5.82
N PHE A 362 -31.80 -6.55 5.32
CA PHE A 362 -31.33 -5.18 5.49
C PHE A 362 -30.89 -4.48 4.20
N LEU A 363 -30.98 -5.11 3.03
CA LEU A 363 -30.49 -4.57 1.76
C LEU A 363 -29.02 -4.13 1.87
N TRP A 364 -28.17 -5.00 2.41
CA TRP A 364 -26.78 -4.74 2.75
C TRP A 364 -25.98 -4.12 1.58
N ASP A 365 -26.08 -4.68 0.38
CA ASP A 365 -25.40 -4.18 -0.80
C ASP A 365 -25.78 -2.73 -1.12
N TRP A 366 -27.05 -2.39 -1.06
CA TRP A 366 -27.51 -1.03 -1.33
C TRP A 366 -27.04 -0.03 -0.28
N HIS A 367 -26.89 -0.50 0.96
CA HIS A 367 -26.34 0.34 2.03
C HIS A 367 -24.90 0.75 1.73
N TRP A 368 -24.07 -0.19 1.29
CA TRP A 368 -22.67 0.07 1.01
C TRP A 368 -22.45 0.74 -0.34
N ILE A 369 -23.23 0.41 -1.36
CA ILE A 369 -23.20 1.13 -2.65
C ILE A 369 -23.53 2.62 -2.44
N LEU A 370 -24.55 2.96 -1.65
CA LEU A 370 -24.87 4.36 -1.39
C LEU A 370 -23.75 5.08 -0.64
N LYS A 371 -23.05 4.41 0.31
CA LYS A 371 -21.88 4.97 0.97
C LYS A 371 -20.73 5.19 0.00
N LEU A 372 -20.51 4.23 -0.89
CA LEU A 372 -19.49 4.29 -1.93
C LEU A 372 -19.73 5.47 -2.90
N GLU A 373 -20.96 5.63 -3.36
CA GLU A 373 -21.35 6.74 -4.26
C GLU A 373 -21.25 8.10 -3.58
N LYS A 374 -21.60 8.21 -2.30
CA LYS A 374 -21.42 9.46 -1.53
C LYS A 374 -19.94 9.81 -1.40
N TRP A 375 -19.11 8.81 -1.06
CA TRP A 375 -17.67 8.99 -0.99
C TRP A 375 -17.13 9.46 -2.35
N LYS A 376 -17.53 8.81 -3.45
CA LYS A 376 -17.15 9.18 -4.81
C LYS A 376 -17.53 10.63 -5.14
N ALA A 377 -18.76 11.05 -4.86
CA ALA A 377 -19.23 12.40 -5.15
C ALA A 377 -18.43 13.50 -4.40
N GLU A 378 -17.88 13.17 -3.22
CA GLU A 378 -17.05 14.09 -2.43
C GLU A 378 -15.57 14.09 -2.84
N MET A 379 -15.03 12.93 -3.26
CA MET A 379 -13.59 12.70 -3.34
C MET A 379 -13.08 12.32 -4.74
N GLN A 380 -13.96 12.26 -5.76
CA GLN A 380 -13.59 11.80 -7.11
C GLN A 380 -12.43 12.59 -7.74
N THR A 381 -12.33 13.90 -7.48
CA THR A 381 -11.25 14.76 -8.00
C THR A 381 -9.99 14.71 -7.13
N LYS A 382 -10.12 14.28 -5.87
CA LYS A 382 -9.03 14.27 -4.90
C LYS A 382 -8.24 12.97 -4.90
N LEU A 383 -8.89 11.85 -5.17
CA LEU A 383 -8.19 10.55 -5.17
C LEU A 383 -7.04 10.49 -6.18
N PRO A 384 -7.18 10.92 -7.45
CA PRO A 384 -6.06 10.99 -8.38
C PRO A 384 -4.93 11.92 -7.86
N GLU A 385 -5.29 13.10 -7.32
CA GLU A 385 -4.31 14.04 -6.76
C GLU A 385 -3.49 13.41 -5.62
N TRP A 386 -4.12 12.62 -4.76
CA TRP A 386 -3.41 11.91 -3.67
C TRP A 386 -2.46 10.84 -4.19
N PHE A 387 -2.80 10.18 -5.29
CA PHE A 387 -1.89 9.25 -5.96
C PHE A 387 -0.70 9.98 -6.58
N ASP A 388 -0.91 11.16 -7.19
CA ASP A 388 0.15 12.00 -7.72
C ASP A 388 1.10 12.47 -6.62
N ILE A 389 0.57 12.82 -5.44
CA ILE A 389 1.41 13.21 -4.29
C ILE A 389 2.20 12.01 -3.77
N LEU A 390 1.58 10.84 -3.63
CA LEU A 390 2.23 9.64 -3.13
C LEU A 390 3.39 9.21 -4.04
N GLN A 391 3.17 9.17 -5.36
CA GLN A 391 4.21 8.79 -6.32
C GLN A 391 5.38 9.77 -6.36
N GLU A 392 5.14 11.09 -6.17
CA GLU A 392 6.17 12.11 -6.05
C GLU A 392 7.02 11.91 -4.78
N PHE A 393 6.39 11.67 -3.64
CA PHE A 393 7.12 11.35 -2.40
C PHE A 393 7.98 10.11 -2.54
N ASP A 394 7.42 9.04 -3.10
CA ASP A 394 8.11 7.77 -3.28
C ASP A 394 9.32 7.89 -4.22
N ALA A 395 9.19 8.62 -5.33
CA ALA A 395 10.32 8.91 -6.21
C ALA A 395 11.41 9.76 -5.51
N MET A 396 11.01 10.73 -4.67
CA MET A 396 11.97 11.56 -3.94
C MET A 396 12.68 10.79 -2.80
N ILE A 397 12.06 9.74 -2.23
CA ILE A 397 12.73 8.83 -1.29
C ILE A 397 13.94 8.16 -1.93
N THR A 398 13.83 7.78 -3.20
CA THR A 398 14.97 7.26 -3.98
C THR A 398 16.13 8.26 -3.99
N LEU A 399 15.87 9.55 -4.24
CA LEU A 399 16.90 10.59 -4.24
C LEU A 399 17.52 10.79 -2.85
N GLY A 400 16.71 10.76 -1.80
CA GLY A 400 17.18 10.87 -0.42
C GLY A 400 18.01 9.66 0.02
N THR A 401 17.67 8.46 -0.45
CA THR A 401 18.41 7.24 -0.16
C THR A 401 19.76 7.26 -0.86
N TRP A 402 19.77 7.66 -2.12
CA TRP A 402 20.99 7.81 -2.88
C TRP A 402 21.94 8.85 -2.26
N GLN A 403 21.45 10.04 -1.88
CA GLN A 403 22.26 11.05 -1.19
C GLN A 403 22.80 10.58 0.18
N TYR A 404 22.07 9.69 0.86
CA TYR A 404 22.55 9.08 2.10
C TYR A 404 23.68 8.07 1.88
N ASN A 405 23.53 7.22 0.86
CA ASN A 405 24.49 6.16 0.56
C ASN A 405 25.79 6.70 -0.10
N HIS A 406 25.72 7.89 -0.71
CA HIS A 406 26.83 8.53 -1.43
C HIS A 406 27.01 9.97 -0.95
N ASP A 407 27.32 10.15 0.31
CA ASP A 407 27.47 11.45 0.97
C ASP A 407 28.66 12.26 0.39
N ASP A 408 29.64 11.57 -0.14
CA ASP A 408 30.82 12.10 -0.82
C ASP A 408 30.54 12.61 -2.26
N TRP A 409 29.36 12.32 -2.82
CA TRP A 409 29.02 12.74 -4.18
C TRP A 409 28.49 14.17 -4.22
N SER A 410 29.01 14.94 -5.18
CA SER A 410 28.60 16.32 -5.38
C SER A 410 27.26 16.42 -6.09
N MET A 411 26.39 17.30 -5.60
CA MET A 411 25.18 17.68 -6.33
C MET A 411 25.52 18.70 -7.42
N PRO A 412 24.98 18.54 -8.66
CA PRO A 412 25.23 19.47 -9.73
C PRO A 412 24.66 20.86 -9.43
N THR A 413 25.44 21.89 -9.75
CA THR A 413 24.97 23.28 -9.76
C THR A 413 24.46 23.61 -11.15
N ILE A 414 23.24 24.19 -11.23
CA ILE A 414 22.64 24.58 -12.50
C ILE A 414 22.86 26.07 -12.73
N ASP A 415 23.68 26.40 -13.72
CA ASP A 415 23.93 27.78 -14.19
C ASP A 415 23.21 27.99 -15.52
N GLU A 416 22.39 29.04 -15.63
CA GLU A 416 21.62 29.37 -16.83
C GLU A 416 22.48 30.13 -17.88
N GLU A 417 23.54 30.77 -17.41
CA GLU A 417 24.46 31.53 -18.30
C GLU A 417 25.51 30.61 -18.90
N PHE A 418 25.71 29.41 -18.35
CA PHE A 418 26.72 28.47 -18.81
C PHE A 418 26.10 27.42 -19.74
N THR A 419 26.64 27.34 -20.97
CA THR A 419 26.27 26.31 -21.96
C THR A 419 27.36 25.24 -22.02
N GLY A 420 27.18 24.16 -21.28
CA GLY A 420 28.13 23.06 -21.26
C GLY A 420 28.04 22.23 -19.95
N LEU A 421 28.98 21.32 -19.80
CA LEU A 421 29.22 20.53 -18.59
C LEU A 421 30.64 20.83 -18.13
N GLU A 422 30.77 21.35 -16.90
CA GLU A 422 32.08 21.55 -16.27
C GLU A 422 32.15 20.66 -15.02
N GLY A 423 33.18 19.88 -14.88
CA GLY A 423 33.41 19.04 -13.73
C GLY A 423 34.87 19.18 -13.27
N ILE A 424 35.03 19.29 -11.94
CA ILE A 424 36.35 19.33 -11.30
C ILE A 424 36.60 17.93 -10.74
N GLU A 425 37.75 17.33 -11.04
CA GLU A 425 38.14 15.99 -10.63
C GLU A 425 37.09 14.91 -11.01
N LEU A 426 36.62 14.97 -12.26
CA LEU A 426 35.73 13.94 -12.79
C LEU A 426 36.48 12.60 -12.78
N GLY A 427 35.94 11.65 -11.99
CA GLY A 427 36.37 10.26 -11.99
C GLY A 427 36.04 9.58 -13.34
N HIS A 428 36.86 8.62 -13.75
CA HIS A 428 36.64 7.86 -14.98
C HIS A 428 36.27 6.42 -14.62
#